data_d47c64defc8c1da84e3647cc88a7494e
#
_entry.id   d47c64defc8c1da84e3647cc88a7494e
#
_cell.length_a   1.000
_cell.length_b   1.000
_cell.length_c   1.000
_cell.angle_alpha   90.00
_cell.angle_beta   90.00
_cell.angle_gamma   90.00
#
_symmetry.space_group_name_H-M   'P 1'
#
loop_
_entity.id
_entity.type
_entity.pdbx_description
1 polymer ?
#
loop_
_entity_poly.entity_id
_entity_poly.type
_entity_poly.pdbx_seq_one_letter_code
_entity_poly.pdbx_strand_id
1 'polypeptide(L)' 'GHLLVAPKRHISDMGSLTDEEAMELFHMIKNSIRILRKVMNPDGFIVGLNMGKVAGAGIEEHMHFHIVPRW' A
#
# COMPACT_ATOMS: atom_id res chain seq x y z
N GLY A 1 -13.71 -1.85 -4.46
CA GLY A 1 -12.48 -1.37 -4.95
C GLY A 1 -11.27 -1.90 -4.26
N HIS A 2 -10.19 -1.72 -4.94
CA HIS A 2 -8.88 -2.17 -4.50
C HIS A 2 -7.88 -1.10 -4.94
N LEU A 3 -7.24 -0.44 -3.98
CA LEU A 3 -6.26 0.59 -4.28
C LEU A 3 -4.85 0.06 -4.07
N LEU A 4 -3.95 0.55 -4.91
CA LEU A 4 -2.52 0.30 -4.78
C LEU A 4 -1.83 1.63 -4.51
N VAL A 5 -0.96 1.65 -3.51
CA VAL A 5 -0.18 2.83 -3.14
C VAL A 5 1.29 2.47 -3.22
N ALA A 6 2.05 3.23 -4.00
CA ALA A 6 3.45 2.94 -4.26
C ALA A 6 4.31 4.19 -4.11
N PRO A 7 5.60 4.05 -3.74
CA PRO A 7 6.52 5.18 -3.76
C PRO A 7 6.82 5.62 -5.20
N LYS A 8 7.22 6.87 -5.37
CA LYS A 8 7.57 7.39 -6.69
C LYS A 8 8.86 6.76 -7.21
N ARG A 9 9.82 6.57 -6.33
CA ARG A 9 11.10 5.94 -6.69
C ARG A 9 10.89 4.43 -6.79
N HIS A 10 11.47 3.80 -7.81
CA HIS A 10 11.34 2.36 -7.99
C HIS A 10 12.09 1.62 -6.90
N ILE A 11 11.36 0.93 -6.04
CA ILE A 11 11.89 0.21 -4.89
C ILE A 11 11.15 -1.12 -4.79
N SER A 12 11.87 -2.19 -4.52
CA SER A 12 11.28 -3.51 -4.34
C SER A 12 11.30 -3.98 -2.88
N ASP A 13 12.00 -3.25 -2.01
CA ASP A 13 12.15 -3.64 -0.61
C ASP A 13 11.88 -2.45 0.31
N MET A 14 11.08 -2.70 1.33
CA MET A 14 10.71 -1.68 2.31
C MET A 14 11.90 -1.09 3.06
N GLY A 15 12.95 -1.91 3.27
CA GLY A 15 14.16 -1.46 3.93
C GLY A 15 14.93 -0.39 3.16
N SER A 16 14.64 -0.24 1.87
CA SER A 16 15.29 0.76 1.02
C SER A 16 14.60 2.12 1.03
N LEU A 17 13.44 2.23 1.69
CA LEU A 17 12.74 3.50 1.82
C LEU A 17 13.49 4.44 2.75
N THR A 18 13.52 5.72 2.39
CA THR A 18 13.93 6.74 3.36
C THR A 18 12.77 6.98 4.32
N ASP A 19 13.07 7.59 5.47
CA ASP A 19 12.03 7.92 6.45
C ASP A 19 10.98 8.87 5.85
N GLU A 20 11.40 9.80 5.01
CA GLU A 20 10.49 10.71 4.33
C GLU A 20 9.57 9.96 3.38
N GLU A 21 10.12 9.03 2.62
CA GLU A 21 9.31 8.21 1.70
C GLU A 21 8.31 7.35 2.46
N ALA A 22 8.73 6.78 3.58
CA ALA A 22 7.85 5.98 4.43
C ALA A 22 6.69 6.83 4.98
N MET A 23 6.99 8.04 5.40
CA MET A 23 5.96 8.96 5.89
C MET A 23 4.98 9.36 4.80
N GLU A 24 5.46 9.65 3.61
CA GLU A 24 4.60 9.97 2.46
C GLU A 24 3.66 8.82 2.12
N LEU A 25 4.19 7.60 2.10
CA LEU A 25 3.37 6.41 1.86
C LEU A 25 2.29 6.26 2.92
N PHE A 26 2.65 6.46 4.18
CA PHE A 26 1.70 6.34 5.28
C PHE A 26 0.58 7.37 5.17
N HIS A 27 0.92 8.60 4.80
CA HIS A 27 -0.07 9.65 4.55
C HIS A 27 -1.03 9.26 3.41
N MET A 28 -0.49 8.71 2.34
CA MET A 28 -1.30 8.27 1.21
C MET A 28 -2.26 7.15 1.60
N ILE A 29 -1.78 6.20 2.41
CA ILE A 29 -2.61 5.10 2.91
C ILE A 29 -3.75 5.65 3.78
N LYS A 30 -3.44 6.55 4.71
CA LYS A 30 -4.44 7.16 5.57
C LYS A 30 -5.51 7.90 4.77
N ASN A 31 -5.07 8.69 3.79
CA ASN A 31 -6.00 9.44 2.94
C ASN A 31 -6.87 8.51 2.08
N SER A 32 -6.28 7.44 1.58
CA SER A 32 -7.00 6.45 0.78
C SER A 32 -8.10 5.78 1.60
N ILE A 33 -7.79 5.40 2.84
CA ILE A 33 -8.76 4.80 3.75
C ILE A 33 -9.91 5.78 4.02
N ARG A 34 -9.58 7.05 4.28
CA ARG A 34 -10.58 8.08 4.54
C ARG A 34 -11.54 8.24 3.35
N ILE A 35 -10.98 8.28 2.14
CA ILE A 35 -11.77 8.42 0.92
C ILE A 35 -12.65 7.19 0.69
N LEU A 36 -12.09 6.00 0.85
CA LEU A 36 -12.84 4.76 0.65
C LEU A 36 -13.99 4.61 1.66
N ARG A 37 -13.77 5.04 2.89
CA ARG A 37 -14.85 5.05 3.89
C ARG A 37 -16.01 5.93 3.46
N LYS A 38 -15.67 7.09 2.89
CA LYS A 38 -16.67 8.07 2.46
C LYS A 38 -17.47 7.58 1.26
N VAL A 39 -16.78 6.95 0.32
CA VAL A 39 -17.38 6.55 -0.96
C VAL A 39 -18.08 5.21 -0.88
N MET A 40 -17.51 4.24 -0.18
CA MET A 40 -17.96 2.85 -0.20
C MET A 40 -18.53 2.36 1.13
N ASN A 41 -18.21 3.05 2.21
CA ASN A 41 -18.66 2.70 3.56
C ASN A 41 -18.45 1.22 3.92
N PRO A 42 -17.22 0.71 3.82
CA PRO A 42 -16.94 -0.69 4.17
C PRO A 42 -16.92 -0.89 5.69
N ASP A 43 -17.03 -2.14 6.11
CA ASP A 43 -16.93 -2.49 7.53
C ASP A 43 -15.49 -2.51 8.03
N GLY A 44 -14.54 -2.74 7.14
CA GLY A 44 -13.14 -2.75 7.49
C GLY A 44 -12.23 -2.73 6.28
N PHE A 45 -10.93 -2.85 6.52
CA PHE A 45 -9.93 -2.83 5.47
C PHE A 45 -8.85 -3.86 5.74
N ILE A 46 -8.28 -4.39 4.67
CA ILE A 46 -7.02 -5.10 4.72
C ILE A 46 -5.98 -4.18 4.10
N VAL A 47 -4.92 -3.89 4.84
CA VAL A 47 -3.81 -3.10 4.35
C VAL A 47 -2.56 -3.95 4.47
N GLY A 48 -1.84 -4.12 3.38
CA GLY A 48 -0.68 -4.98 3.41
C GLY A 48 0.27 -4.77 2.27
N LEU A 49 1.40 -5.44 2.37
CA LEU A 49 2.49 -5.39 1.41
C LEU A 49 3.05 -6.80 1.25
N ASN A 50 3.23 -7.24 0.01
CA ASN A 50 3.93 -8.48 -0.26
C ASN A 50 5.38 -8.16 -0.60
N MET A 51 6.30 -8.74 0.12
CA MET A 51 7.74 -8.60 -0.14
C MET A 51 8.34 -9.97 -0.36
N GLY A 52 9.21 -10.03 -1.36
CA GLY A 52 9.90 -11.27 -1.68
C GLY A 52 9.04 -12.23 -2.50
N LYS A 53 9.72 -13.10 -3.21
CA LYS A 53 9.11 -14.05 -4.13
C LYS A 53 8.18 -15.04 -3.43
N VAL A 54 8.58 -15.50 -2.24
CA VAL A 54 7.80 -16.47 -1.44
C VAL A 54 6.49 -15.90 -0.95
N ALA A 55 6.42 -14.57 -0.81
CA ALA A 55 5.21 -13.89 -0.37
C ALA A 55 4.31 -13.47 -1.55
N GLY A 56 4.69 -13.83 -2.77
CA GLY A 56 3.91 -13.53 -3.94
C GLY A 56 4.34 -12.29 -4.70
N ALA A 57 5.40 -11.61 -4.26
CA ALA A 57 5.95 -10.48 -5.02
C ALA A 57 6.89 -10.97 -6.10
N GLY A 58 6.88 -10.30 -7.25
CA GLY A 58 7.86 -10.56 -8.29
C GLY A 58 9.23 -10.04 -7.87
N ILE A 59 10.30 -10.61 -8.44
CA ILE A 59 11.67 -10.24 -8.09
C ILE A 59 11.96 -8.76 -8.33
N GLU A 60 11.47 -8.23 -9.43
CA GLU A 60 11.70 -6.83 -9.82
C GLU A 60 10.45 -5.97 -9.69
N GLU A 61 9.47 -6.46 -8.98
CA GLU A 61 8.22 -5.74 -8.84
C GLU A 61 8.42 -4.49 -7.99
N HIS A 62 7.87 -3.38 -8.47
CA HIS A 62 7.84 -2.14 -7.71
C HIS A 62 6.96 -2.35 -6.48
N MET A 63 7.48 -2.08 -5.30
CA MET A 63 6.71 -2.33 -4.08
C MET A 63 5.45 -1.45 -4.03
N HIS A 64 4.39 -2.02 -3.54
CA HIS A 64 3.13 -1.31 -3.39
C HIS A 64 2.32 -1.89 -2.25
N PHE A 65 1.59 -1.02 -1.56
CA PHE A 65 0.65 -1.44 -0.54
C PHE A 65 -0.71 -1.70 -1.17
N HIS A 66 -1.36 -2.73 -0.69
CA HIS A 66 -2.74 -3.05 -1.05
C HIS A 66 -3.68 -2.47 -0.01
N ILE A 67 -4.74 -1.82 -0.44
CA ILE A 67 -5.80 -1.35 0.44
C ILE A 67 -7.08 -1.94 -0.09
N VAL A 68 -7.64 -2.89 0.64
CA VAL A 68 -8.80 -3.65 0.20
C VAL A 68 -9.94 -3.44 1.18
N PRO A 69 -11.01 -2.75 0.77
CA PRO A 69 -12.19 -2.61 1.63
C PRO A 69 -12.92 -3.94 1.75
N ARG A 70 -13.49 -4.20 2.90
CA ARG A 70 -14.21 -5.44 3.21
C ARG A 70 -15.53 -5.15 3.90
N TRP A 71 -16.49 -6.02 3.63
CA TRP A 71 -17.81 -5.98 4.23
C TRP A 71 -18.18 -7.24 4.98
#